data_0311f977f65f3e6a99a857604d74d048
#
_entry.id   0311f977f65f3e6a99a857604d74d048
#
_cell.length_a   1.000
_cell.length_b   1.000
_cell.length_c   1.000
_cell.angle_alpha   90.00
_cell.angle_beta   90.00
_cell.angle_gamma   90.00
#
_symmetry.space_group_name_H-M   'P 1'
#
loop_
_entity.id
_entity.type
_entity.pdbx_description
1 polymer ?
#
loop_
_entity_poly.entity_id
_entity_poly.type
_entity_poly.pdbx_seq_one_letter_code
_entity_poly.pdbx_strand_id
1 'polypeptide(L)'
;LPNAADLMAMDLELNGQPFTLEQGEIKFYYRQLNLKTGELTRTVDWLSPDGDEYRFVFERIVSMKEKHVAAQRISVTPVTRDTDFLMITGIDGSMNNSGVQHFSEGDKRFYEGKIMQACQTTTQSGIGFVLTAQASFTLNKEAYTPKQHIAMERRKIFCEYQGTVPAGKTLVMEKVGNIYTTRDREMEKRSLKELQEYARTALENSAEKGYK
;
A
#
# COMPACT_ATOMS: atom_id res chain seq x y z
N LEU A 1 -22.10 -4.73 6.46
CA LEU A 1 -20.91 -3.90 6.66
C LEU A 1 -20.43 -3.39 5.31
N PRO A 2 -20.20 -2.07 5.13
CA PRO A 2 -19.65 -1.55 3.89
C PRO A 2 -18.15 -1.88 3.77
N ASN A 3 -17.68 -2.11 2.54
CA ASN A 3 -16.27 -2.22 2.25
C ASN A 3 -15.63 -0.84 2.32
N ALA A 4 -14.70 -0.63 3.26
CA ALA A 4 -13.91 0.58 3.34
C ALA A 4 -12.91 0.67 2.16
N ALA A 5 -12.25 1.83 2.01
CA ALA A 5 -11.22 2.01 1.01
C ALA A 5 -10.10 0.97 1.14
N ASP A 6 -9.58 0.51 0.01
CA ASP A 6 -8.41 -0.38 -0.03
C ASP A 6 -7.13 0.43 0.26
N LEU A 7 -6.59 0.18 1.44
CA LEU A 7 -5.32 0.77 1.89
C LEU A 7 -4.10 0.02 1.35
N MET A 8 -4.28 -1.21 0.84
CA MET A 8 -3.21 -2.09 0.36
C MET A 8 -3.12 -2.16 -1.17
N ALA A 9 -3.91 -1.34 -1.88
CA ALA A 9 -3.88 -1.27 -3.33
C ALA A 9 -2.46 -1.07 -3.86
N MET A 10 -2.07 -1.91 -4.82
CA MET A 10 -0.75 -1.86 -5.45
C MET A 10 -0.79 -2.58 -6.80
N ASP A 11 -0.22 -1.94 -7.81
CA ASP A 11 0.10 -2.51 -9.11
C ASP A 11 1.61 -2.43 -9.35
N LEU A 12 2.16 -3.38 -10.09
CA LEU A 12 3.57 -3.46 -10.42
C LEU A 12 3.76 -3.87 -11.87
N GLU A 13 4.55 -3.07 -12.59
CA GLU A 13 5.02 -3.38 -13.95
C GLU A 13 6.55 -3.49 -13.94
N LEU A 14 7.07 -4.43 -14.69
CA LEU A 14 8.50 -4.71 -14.85
C LEU A 14 8.84 -4.76 -16.34
N ASN A 15 9.71 -3.88 -16.80
CA ASN A 15 10.01 -3.69 -18.23
C ASN A 15 8.75 -3.51 -19.09
N GLY A 16 7.73 -2.77 -18.57
CA GLY A 16 6.44 -2.55 -19.23
C GLY A 16 5.48 -3.74 -19.21
N GLN A 17 5.82 -4.84 -18.52
CA GLN A 17 4.94 -5.99 -18.34
C GLN A 17 4.31 -5.97 -16.95
N PRO A 18 2.96 -5.97 -16.84
CA PRO A 18 2.31 -6.03 -15.54
C PRO A 18 2.56 -7.39 -14.87
N PHE A 19 2.93 -7.35 -13.60
CA PHE A 19 3.03 -8.57 -12.80
C PHE A 19 1.63 -9.07 -12.45
N THR A 20 1.33 -10.28 -12.91
CA THR A 20 0.10 -11.00 -12.57
C THR A 20 0.39 -12.50 -12.48
N LEU A 21 -0.39 -13.22 -11.66
CA LEU A 21 -0.31 -14.68 -11.58
C LEU A 21 -1.04 -15.38 -12.74
N GLU A 22 -1.73 -14.63 -13.59
CA GLU A 22 -2.50 -15.14 -14.73
C GLU A 22 -1.69 -15.18 -16.03
N GLN A 23 -0.53 -14.49 -16.06
CA GLN A 23 0.35 -14.40 -17.23
C GLN A 23 1.76 -14.83 -16.87
N GLY A 24 2.52 -15.30 -17.86
CA GLY A 24 3.84 -15.87 -17.63
C GLY A 24 3.78 -17.25 -16.99
N GLU A 25 4.88 -17.69 -16.38
CA GLU A 25 5.02 -18.99 -15.73
C GLU A 25 5.38 -18.81 -14.26
N ILE A 26 4.63 -19.43 -13.36
CA ILE A 26 4.94 -19.50 -11.94
C ILE A 26 5.86 -20.69 -11.68
N LYS A 27 7.16 -20.45 -11.52
CA LYS A 27 8.16 -21.49 -11.26
C LYS A 27 8.16 -21.95 -9.81
N PHE A 28 7.83 -21.06 -8.88
CA PHE A 28 7.69 -21.36 -7.46
C PHE A 28 6.62 -20.48 -6.84
N TYR A 29 5.81 -21.08 -5.98
CA TYR A 29 4.81 -20.35 -5.18
C TYR A 29 4.72 -20.95 -3.78
N TYR A 30 4.88 -20.11 -2.79
CA TYR A 30 4.69 -20.48 -1.38
C TYR A 30 3.96 -19.37 -0.64
N ARG A 31 3.02 -19.75 0.21
CA ARG A 31 2.26 -18.81 1.04
C ARG A 31 2.15 -19.35 2.46
N GLN A 32 2.48 -18.49 3.44
CA GLN A 32 2.48 -18.86 4.86
C GLN A 32 1.84 -17.75 5.68
N LEU A 33 1.01 -18.13 6.65
CA LEU A 33 0.57 -17.26 7.75
C LEU A 33 1.26 -17.73 9.03
N ASN A 34 2.07 -16.85 9.60
CA ASN A 34 2.66 -17.07 10.92
C ASN A 34 1.66 -16.65 12.01
N LEU A 35 1.04 -17.61 12.66
CA LEU A 35 0.00 -17.37 13.67
C LEU A 35 0.53 -16.68 14.94
N LYS A 36 1.83 -16.75 15.21
CA LYS A 36 2.45 -16.10 16.37
C LYS A 36 2.66 -14.59 16.13
N THR A 37 3.04 -14.21 14.93
CA THR A 37 3.31 -12.80 14.56
C THR A 37 2.13 -12.14 13.83
N GLY A 38 1.21 -12.93 13.27
CA GLY A 38 0.13 -12.44 12.41
C GLY A 38 0.60 -12.06 11.01
N GLU A 39 1.85 -12.36 10.65
CA GLU A 39 2.42 -12.01 9.36
C GLU A 39 2.02 -13.02 8.27
N LEU A 40 1.50 -12.50 7.18
CA LEU A 40 1.24 -13.26 5.96
C LEU A 40 2.38 -13.03 4.97
N THR A 41 3.10 -14.09 4.62
CA THR A 41 4.18 -14.05 3.62
C THR A 41 3.78 -14.84 2.37
N ARG A 42 4.08 -14.30 1.18
CA ARG A 42 3.94 -14.99 -0.10
C ARG A 42 5.24 -14.82 -0.90
N THR A 43 5.84 -15.93 -1.30
CA THR A 43 7.03 -15.97 -2.17
C THR A 43 6.62 -16.49 -3.54
N VAL A 44 7.10 -15.83 -4.60
CA VAL A 44 6.82 -16.20 -5.99
C VAL A 44 8.11 -16.07 -6.80
N ASP A 45 8.49 -17.13 -7.49
CA ASP A 45 9.45 -17.05 -8.60
C ASP A 45 8.64 -17.09 -9.91
N TRP A 46 8.77 -16.02 -10.70
CA TRP A 46 7.96 -15.79 -11.90
C TRP A 46 8.84 -15.58 -13.13
N LEU A 47 8.50 -16.26 -14.20
CA LEU A 47 9.02 -16.02 -15.54
C LEU A 47 7.99 -15.18 -16.29
N SER A 48 8.37 -13.96 -16.67
CA SER A 48 7.51 -13.06 -17.43
C SER A 48 7.23 -13.61 -18.84
N PRO A 49 6.19 -13.13 -19.54
CA PRO A 49 5.96 -13.47 -20.94
C PRO A 49 7.15 -13.18 -21.86
N ASP A 50 7.98 -12.20 -21.51
CA ASP A 50 9.18 -11.82 -22.29
C ASP A 50 10.43 -12.64 -21.93
N GLY A 51 10.30 -13.61 -21.01
CA GLY A 51 11.38 -14.52 -20.61
C GLY A 51 12.29 -13.98 -19.50
N ASP A 52 11.94 -12.89 -18.84
CA ASP A 52 12.66 -12.37 -17.69
C ASP A 52 12.25 -13.08 -16.40
N GLU A 53 13.22 -13.44 -15.58
CA GLU A 53 12.97 -14.10 -14.30
C GLU A 53 13.02 -13.11 -13.14
N TYR A 54 12.05 -13.26 -12.23
CA TYR A 54 11.90 -12.42 -11.05
C TYR A 54 11.59 -13.26 -9.82
N ARG A 55 12.14 -12.84 -8.69
CA ARG A 55 11.75 -13.33 -7.36
C ARG A 55 11.04 -12.24 -6.59
N PHE A 56 9.86 -12.59 -6.06
CA PHE A 56 9.05 -11.71 -5.22
C PHE A 56 8.89 -12.28 -3.82
N VAL A 57 8.89 -11.38 -2.83
CA VAL A 57 8.39 -11.68 -1.49
C VAL A 57 7.41 -10.58 -1.10
N PHE A 58 6.18 -10.99 -0.81
CA PHE A 58 5.12 -10.11 -0.31
C PHE A 58 4.85 -10.44 1.15
N GLU A 59 4.92 -9.45 2.00
CA GLU A 59 4.67 -9.56 3.43
C GLU A 59 3.58 -8.57 3.83
N ARG A 60 2.66 -8.98 4.70
CA ARG A 60 1.58 -8.14 5.22
C ARG A 60 1.36 -8.41 6.69
N ILE A 61 1.05 -7.35 7.42
CA ILE A 61 0.68 -7.42 8.83
C ILE A 61 -0.39 -6.39 9.14
N VAL A 62 -1.32 -6.76 10.02
CA VAL A 62 -2.23 -5.84 10.71
C VAL A 62 -1.82 -5.84 12.18
N SER A 63 -1.50 -4.67 12.70
CA SER A 63 -0.98 -4.56 14.05
C SER A 63 -2.05 -4.87 15.11
N MET A 64 -1.75 -5.78 16.02
CA MET A 64 -2.62 -6.04 17.19
C MET A 64 -2.36 -5.05 18.32
N LYS A 65 -1.19 -4.42 18.35
CA LYS A 65 -0.81 -3.40 19.34
C LYS A 65 -1.36 -2.03 18.95
N GLU A 66 -1.18 -1.64 17.70
CA GLU A 66 -1.67 -0.38 17.13
C GLU A 66 -2.82 -0.69 16.18
N LYS A 67 -4.02 -0.87 16.72
CA LYS A 67 -5.21 -1.44 16.05
C LYS A 67 -5.62 -0.77 14.75
N HIS A 68 -5.17 0.47 14.53
CA HIS A 68 -5.46 1.25 13.33
C HIS A 68 -4.42 1.07 12.23
N VAL A 69 -3.31 0.38 12.50
CA VAL A 69 -2.14 0.31 11.62
C VAL A 69 -2.09 -1.02 10.88
N ALA A 70 -1.87 -0.93 9.59
CA ALA A 70 -1.52 -2.06 8.74
C ALA A 70 -0.27 -1.71 7.91
N ALA A 71 0.53 -2.72 7.61
CA ALA A 71 1.73 -2.54 6.80
C ALA A 71 1.89 -3.67 5.78
N GLN A 72 2.51 -3.34 4.65
CA GLN A 72 2.97 -4.30 3.66
C GLN A 72 4.39 -4.00 3.23
N ARG A 73 5.11 -5.07 2.92
CA ARG A 73 6.45 -5.02 2.34
C ARG A 73 6.46 -5.87 1.08
N ILE A 74 7.11 -5.37 0.05
CA ILE A 74 7.27 -6.06 -1.21
C ILE A 74 8.72 -5.98 -1.61
N SER A 75 9.32 -7.15 -1.81
CA SER A 75 10.67 -7.30 -2.31
C SER A 75 10.62 -7.84 -3.74
N VAL A 76 11.35 -7.18 -4.64
CA VAL A 76 11.48 -7.57 -6.06
C VAL A 76 12.95 -7.73 -6.39
N THR A 77 13.33 -8.89 -6.89
CA THR A 77 14.70 -9.19 -7.33
C THR A 77 14.67 -9.68 -8.78
N PRO A 78 15.08 -8.86 -9.76
CA PRO A 78 15.33 -9.32 -11.12
C PRO A 78 16.49 -10.33 -11.12
N VAL A 79 16.34 -11.43 -11.86
CA VAL A 79 17.37 -12.49 -11.95
C VAL A 79 18.18 -12.38 -13.23
N THR A 80 17.50 -12.14 -14.37
CA THR A 80 18.10 -12.23 -15.71
C THR A 80 18.81 -10.97 -16.16
N ARG A 81 18.20 -9.81 -15.94
CA ARG A 81 18.76 -8.51 -16.40
C ARG A 81 18.29 -7.36 -15.53
N ASP A 82 18.90 -6.20 -15.72
CA ASP A 82 18.42 -4.94 -15.15
C ASP A 82 16.99 -4.66 -15.59
N THR A 83 16.17 -4.17 -14.67
CA THR A 83 14.73 -4.07 -14.86
C THR A 83 14.23 -2.68 -14.49
N ASP A 84 13.57 -2.04 -15.42
CA ASP A 84 12.77 -0.86 -15.13
C ASP A 84 11.48 -1.26 -14.45
N PHE A 85 11.13 -0.57 -13.37
CA PHE A 85 9.89 -0.81 -12.64
C PHE A 85 8.99 0.43 -12.64
N LEU A 86 7.69 0.17 -12.72
CA LEU A 86 6.62 1.09 -12.34
C LEU A 86 5.82 0.44 -11.22
N MET A 87 5.82 1.05 -10.05
CA MET A 87 5.01 0.61 -8.91
C MET A 87 3.99 1.69 -8.58
N ILE A 88 2.72 1.32 -8.63
CA ILE A 88 1.60 2.21 -8.32
C ILE A 88 1.00 1.75 -7.01
N THR A 89 0.97 2.61 -6.01
CA THR A 89 0.36 2.28 -4.73
C THR A 89 -0.30 3.50 -4.10
N GLY A 90 -1.37 3.26 -3.35
CA GLY A 90 -2.12 4.37 -2.77
C GLY A 90 -3.30 3.91 -1.93
N ILE A 91 -4.36 4.72 -1.94
CA ILE A 91 -5.61 4.48 -1.24
C ILE A 91 -6.72 4.48 -2.29
N ASP A 92 -7.40 3.33 -2.46
CA ASP A 92 -8.52 3.18 -3.39
C ASP A 92 -9.85 3.19 -2.64
N GLY A 93 -10.56 4.30 -2.69
CA GLY A 93 -11.89 4.46 -2.11
C GLY A 93 -13.04 4.13 -3.06
N SER A 94 -12.78 3.50 -4.20
CA SER A 94 -13.83 3.07 -5.13
C SER A 94 -14.53 1.76 -4.73
N MET A 95 -14.10 1.16 -3.62
CA MET A 95 -14.69 -0.09 -3.11
C MET A 95 -16.20 0.01 -2.96
N ASN A 96 -16.90 -1.06 -3.33
CA ASN A 96 -18.34 -1.16 -3.23
C ASN A 96 -18.77 -2.53 -2.69
N ASN A 97 -20.04 -2.67 -2.33
CA ASN A 97 -20.64 -3.94 -1.96
C ASN A 97 -21.63 -4.34 -3.06
N SER A 98 -21.29 -5.34 -3.87
CA SER A 98 -22.13 -5.84 -4.96
C SER A 98 -22.65 -4.74 -5.89
N GLY A 99 -21.77 -3.80 -6.27
CA GLY A 99 -22.11 -2.67 -7.14
C GLY A 99 -22.68 -1.44 -6.42
N VAL A 100 -22.96 -1.52 -5.12
CA VAL A 100 -23.50 -0.39 -4.35
C VAL A 100 -22.37 0.33 -3.61
N GLN A 101 -22.26 1.64 -3.84
CA GLN A 101 -21.31 2.50 -3.14
C GLN A 101 -21.94 3.05 -1.86
N HIS A 102 -21.29 2.78 -0.74
CA HIS A 102 -21.76 3.18 0.59
C HIS A 102 -21.04 4.38 1.19
N PHE A 103 -20.09 4.96 0.47
CA PHE A 103 -19.33 6.12 0.91
C PHE A 103 -19.48 7.30 -0.03
N SER A 104 -19.62 8.49 0.52
CA SER A 104 -19.40 9.74 -0.19
C SER A 104 -17.91 10.06 -0.20
N GLU A 105 -17.44 10.66 -1.28
CA GLU A 105 -16.07 11.15 -1.40
C GLU A 105 -15.86 12.36 -0.50
N GLY A 106 -14.70 12.40 0.18
CA GLY A 106 -14.22 13.54 0.94
C GLY A 106 -12.88 14.06 0.39
N ASP A 107 -12.15 14.78 1.23
CA ASP A 107 -10.86 15.36 0.90
C ASP A 107 -9.81 14.28 0.58
N LYS A 108 -8.95 14.60 -0.39
CA LYS A 108 -7.70 13.89 -0.67
C LYS A 108 -6.54 14.86 -0.57
N ARG A 109 -5.48 14.47 0.08
CA ARG A 109 -4.31 15.32 0.32
C ARG A 109 -3.02 14.52 0.21
N PHE A 110 -1.98 15.21 -0.26
CA PHE A 110 -0.62 14.70 -0.29
C PHE A 110 0.29 15.66 0.48
N TYR A 111 0.88 15.17 1.57
CA TYR A 111 1.69 15.99 2.46
C TYR A 111 3.16 15.70 2.30
N GLU A 112 3.98 16.75 2.26
CA GLU A 112 5.45 16.71 2.32
C GLU A 112 6.10 15.77 1.29
N GLY A 113 5.44 15.56 0.15
CA GLY A 113 5.95 14.67 -0.88
C GLY A 113 5.95 13.17 -0.52
N LYS A 114 5.27 12.76 0.56
CA LYS A 114 5.34 11.36 1.05
C LYS A 114 4.03 10.77 1.59
N ILE A 115 3.17 11.56 2.24
CA ILE A 115 1.98 11.03 2.92
C ILE A 115 0.74 11.26 2.06
N MET A 116 0.09 10.18 1.67
CA MET A 116 -1.23 10.17 1.05
C MET A 116 -2.30 10.11 2.13
N GLN A 117 -3.34 10.93 2.00
CA GLN A 117 -4.52 10.90 2.87
C GLN A 117 -5.79 10.96 2.03
N ALA A 118 -6.76 10.11 2.36
CA ALA A 118 -8.10 10.14 1.79
C ALA A 118 -9.14 10.10 2.90
N CYS A 119 -10.20 10.90 2.73
CA CYS A 119 -11.36 10.92 3.61
C CYS A 119 -12.59 10.43 2.89
N GLN A 120 -13.43 9.71 3.59
CA GLN A 120 -14.73 9.23 3.12
C GLN A 120 -15.74 9.29 4.26
N THR A 121 -17.02 9.42 3.92
CA THR A 121 -18.10 9.38 4.92
C THR A 121 -19.17 8.39 4.48
N THR A 122 -19.63 7.54 5.38
CA THR A 122 -20.73 6.61 5.07
C THR A 122 -22.00 7.38 4.76
N THR A 123 -22.69 7.00 3.66
CA THR A 123 -23.85 7.75 3.14
C THR A 123 -25.07 7.70 4.05
N GLN A 124 -25.24 6.64 4.82
CA GLN A 124 -26.42 6.46 5.68
C GLN A 124 -26.14 6.82 7.14
N SER A 125 -25.00 6.40 7.68
CA SER A 125 -24.70 6.58 9.11
C SER A 125 -23.84 7.79 9.44
N GLY A 126 -23.33 8.52 8.42
CA GLY A 126 -22.55 9.75 8.61
C GLY A 126 -21.20 9.52 9.31
N ILE A 127 -20.66 8.29 9.31
CA ILE A 127 -19.40 7.98 9.95
C ILE A 127 -18.26 8.43 9.02
N GLY A 128 -17.42 9.34 9.50
CA GLY A 128 -16.22 9.76 8.79
C GLY A 128 -15.09 8.73 8.95
N PHE A 129 -14.39 8.48 7.85
CA PHE A 129 -13.19 7.65 7.77
C PHE A 129 -12.05 8.49 7.25
N VAL A 130 -10.89 8.38 7.89
CA VAL A 130 -9.63 8.96 7.43
C VAL A 130 -8.64 7.83 7.29
N LEU A 131 -8.11 7.69 6.08
CA LEU A 131 -7.06 6.74 5.75
C LEU A 131 -5.80 7.53 5.38
N THR A 132 -4.67 7.13 5.95
CA THR A 132 -3.36 7.69 5.55
C THR A 132 -2.39 6.57 5.21
N ALA A 133 -1.51 6.81 4.26
CA ALA A 133 -0.48 5.87 3.85
C ALA A 133 0.81 6.58 3.44
N GLN A 134 1.94 5.92 3.69
CA GLN A 134 3.26 6.33 3.24
C GLN A 134 4.02 5.11 2.73
N ALA A 135 4.76 5.29 1.63
CA ALA A 135 5.69 4.29 1.12
C ALA A 135 7.13 4.77 1.25
N SER A 136 8.05 3.84 1.53
CA SER A 136 9.49 4.05 1.52
C SER A 136 10.18 2.93 0.76
N PHE A 137 11.38 3.21 0.26
CA PHE A 137 12.10 2.26 -0.60
C PHE A 137 13.53 2.07 -0.13
N THR A 138 14.01 0.84 -0.29
CA THR A 138 15.44 0.53 -0.23
C THR A 138 15.84 -0.28 -1.46
N LEU A 139 17.06 -0.05 -1.96
CA LEU A 139 17.68 -0.85 -3.00
C LEU A 139 18.92 -1.52 -2.43
N ASN A 140 18.94 -2.83 -2.39
CA ASN A 140 20.01 -3.63 -1.81
C ASN A 140 20.39 -3.20 -0.38
N LYS A 141 19.35 -2.92 0.46
CA LYS A 141 19.40 -2.47 1.86
C LYS A 141 19.81 -1.01 2.08
N GLU A 142 20.12 -0.25 1.05
CA GLU A 142 20.42 1.17 1.13
C GLU A 142 19.16 1.99 0.82
N ALA A 143 19.01 3.14 1.45
CA ALA A 143 17.88 4.03 1.18
C ALA A 143 17.82 4.39 -0.31
N TYR A 144 16.66 4.30 -0.91
CA TYR A 144 16.46 4.56 -2.33
C TYR A 144 15.27 5.51 -2.54
N THR A 145 15.46 6.46 -3.43
CA THR A 145 14.41 7.43 -3.78
C THR A 145 14.09 7.29 -5.26
N PRO A 146 13.01 6.55 -5.63
CA PRO A 146 12.56 6.46 -7.01
C PRO A 146 11.99 7.78 -7.50
N LYS A 147 11.87 7.94 -8.83
CA LYS A 147 11.06 9.02 -9.39
C LYS A 147 9.62 8.83 -8.94
N GLN A 148 8.97 9.93 -8.53
CA GLN A 148 7.64 9.89 -7.97
C GLN A 148 6.70 10.82 -8.74
N HIS A 149 5.50 10.34 -9.03
CA HIS A 149 4.39 11.11 -9.54
C HIS A 149 3.14 10.84 -8.72
N ILE A 150 2.40 11.89 -8.34
CA ILE A 150 1.14 11.76 -7.59
C ILE A 150 -0.04 11.87 -8.55
N ALA A 151 -0.98 10.95 -8.45
CA ALA A 151 -2.24 10.96 -9.17
C ALA A 151 -3.41 10.99 -8.19
N MET A 152 -4.34 11.90 -8.43
CA MET A 152 -5.58 12.03 -7.67
C MET A 152 -6.76 11.92 -8.64
N GLU A 153 -7.52 10.85 -8.48
CA GLU A 153 -8.73 10.57 -9.25
C GLU A 153 -9.96 10.60 -8.34
N ARG A 154 -11.12 10.38 -8.92
CA ARG A 154 -12.35 10.23 -8.14
C ARG A 154 -12.19 9.08 -7.14
N ARG A 155 -12.27 9.38 -5.84
CA ARG A 155 -12.13 8.44 -4.70
C ARG A 155 -10.77 7.77 -4.53
N LYS A 156 -9.76 8.15 -5.33
CA LYS A 156 -8.44 7.52 -5.33
C LYS A 156 -7.34 8.54 -5.15
N ILE A 157 -6.30 8.17 -4.45
CA ILE A 157 -5.03 8.87 -4.39
C ILE A 157 -3.91 7.84 -4.49
N PHE A 158 -3.03 7.99 -5.48
CA PHE A 158 -1.92 7.09 -5.76
C PHE A 158 -0.62 7.85 -5.94
N CYS A 159 0.46 7.16 -5.62
CA CYS A 159 1.80 7.50 -6.09
C CYS A 159 2.29 6.44 -7.07
N GLU A 160 2.81 6.90 -8.19
CA GLU A 160 3.56 6.14 -9.17
C GLU A 160 5.04 6.31 -8.86
N TYR A 161 5.75 5.19 -8.68
CA TYR A 161 7.18 5.16 -8.40
C TYR A 161 7.90 4.45 -9.53
N GLN A 162 8.92 5.10 -10.08
CA GLN A 162 9.67 4.59 -11.22
C GLN A 162 11.17 4.60 -10.97
N GLY A 163 11.84 3.61 -11.49
CA GLY A 163 13.30 3.49 -11.43
C GLY A 163 13.79 2.20 -12.06
N THR A 164 15.07 1.91 -11.87
CA THR A 164 15.72 0.71 -12.41
C THR A 164 16.30 -0.11 -11.25
N VAL A 165 16.10 -1.41 -11.28
CA VAL A 165 16.66 -2.38 -10.35
C VAL A 165 17.69 -3.21 -11.09
N PRO A 166 18.99 -3.16 -10.73
CA PRO A 166 20.02 -3.99 -11.36
C PRO A 166 19.78 -5.50 -11.09
N ALA A 167 20.16 -6.33 -12.03
CA ALA A 167 20.07 -7.78 -11.89
C ALA A 167 20.75 -8.27 -10.60
N GLY A 168 20.09 -9.18 -9.90
CA GLY A 168 20.57 -9.73 -8.62
C GLY A 168 20.48 -8.77 -7.43
N LYS A 169 20.01 -7.52 -7.61
CA LYS A 169 19.75 -6.58 -6.52
C LYS A 169 18.26 -6.62 -6.14
N THR A 170 17.98 -6.36 -4.88
CA THR A 170 16.61 -6.38 -4.36
C THR A 170 16.11 -4.98 -4.09
N LEU A 171 15.03 -4.60 -4.77
CA LEU A 171 14.22 -3.44 -4.42
C LEU A 171 13.22 -3.87 -3.34
N VAL A 172 13.13 -3.11 -2.26
CA VAL A 172 12.12 -3.31 -1.23
C VAL A 172 11.29 -2.04 -1.12
N MET A 173 9.97 -2.18 -1.21
CA MET A 173 9.01 -1.15 -0.84
C MET A 173 8.35 -1.55 0.48
N GLU A 174 8.33 -0.64 1.44
CA GLU A 174 7.53 -0.74 2.66
C GLU A 174 6.42 0.31 2.61
N LYS A 175 5.19 -0.12 2.81
CA LYS A 175 4.04 0.77 2.94
C LYS A 175 3.42 0.59 4.30
N VAL A 176 3.31 1.68 5.04
CA VAL A 176 2.59 1.74 6.31
C VAL A 176 1.35 2.60 6.10
N GLY A 177 0.24 2.17 6.64
CA GLY A 177 -1.00 2.93 6.59
C GLY A 177 -1.83 2.77 7.85
N ASN A 178 -2.71 3.73 8.07
CA ASN A 178 -3.66 3.68 9.17
C ASN A 178 -5.08 4.05 8.73
N ILE A 179 -6.05 3.63 9.52
CA ILE A 179 -7.48 3.94 9.35
C ILE A 179 -8.03 4.41 10.69
N TYR A 180 -8.59 5.61 10.71
CA TYR A 180 -9.31 6.17 11.85
C TYR A 180 -10.73 6.54 11.45
N THR A 181 -11.65 6.48 12.41
CA THR A 181 -13.05 6.83 12.22
C THR A 181 -13.54 7.82 13.26
N THR A 182 -14.60 8.55 12.96
CA THR A 182 -15.27 9.42 13.95
C THR A 182 -15.97 8.65 15.08
N ARG A 183 -15.98 7.30 15.02
CA ARG A 183 -16.51 6.40 16.04
C ARG A 183 -15.46 5.86 17.01
N ASP A 184 -14.17 6.11 16.75
CA ASP A 184 -13.11 5.66 17.63
C ASP A 184 -13.17 6.44 18.95
N ARG A 185 -13.02 5.76 20.08
CA ARG A 185 -13.17 6.36 21.42
C ARG A 185 -12.25 7.56 21.63
N GLU A 186 -11.04 7.48 21.07
CA GLU A 186 -10.02 8.54 21.15
C GLU A 186 -10.43 9.79 20.34
N MET A 187 -11.41 9.61 19.42
CA MET A 187 -11.91 10.64 18.49
C MET A 187 -13.29 11.15 18.86
N GLU A 188 -13.86 10.68 19.97
CA GLU A 188 -15.17 11.12 20.43
C GLU A 188 -15.21 12.64 20.62
N LYS A 189 -16.16 13.30 19.97
CA LYS A 189 -16.34 14.78 19.96
C LYS A 189 -15.32 15.56 19.10
N ARG A 190 -14.43 14.93 18.35
CA ARG A 190 -13.53 15.62 17.42
C ARG A 190 -14.15 15.80 16.04
N SER A 191 -13.82 16.91 15.41
CA SER A 191 -14.19 17.16 14.01
C SER A 191 -13.40 16.25 13.05
N LEU A 192 -13.92 16.08 11.83
CA LEU A 192 -13.21 15.32 10.79
C LEU A 192 -11.81 15.94 10.50
N LYS A 193 -11.68 17.26 10.59
CA LYS A 193 -10.38 17.95 10.38
C LYS A 193 -9.37 17.60 11.48
N GLU A 194 -9.78 17.54 12.72
CA GLU A 194 -8.91 17.12 13.84
C GLU A 194 -8.53 15.64 13.70
N LEU A 195 -9.45 14.80 13.19
CA LEU A 195 -9.17 13.41 12.89
C LEU A 195 -8.13 13.26 11.76
N GLN A 196 -8.18 14.13 10.73
CA GLN A 196 -7.19 14.15 9.66
C GLN A 196 -5.77 14.44 10.19
N GLU A 197 -5.63 15.45 11.04
CA GLU A 197 -4.34 15.81 11.64
C GLU A 197 -3.82 14.70 12.56
N TYR A 198 -4.70 14.13 13.38
CA TYR A 198 -4.35 13.03 14.27
C TYR A 198 -3.88 11.80 13.48
N ALA A 199 -4.62 11.38 12.45
CA ALA A 199 -4.26 10.23 11.62
C ALA A 199 -2.91 10.42 10.93
N ARG A 200 -2.61 11.65 10.46
CA ARG A 200 -1.32 11.99 9.86
C ARG A 200 -0.18 11.86 10.86
N THR A 201 -0.28 12.47 12.02
CA THR A 201 0.76 12.40 13.07
C THR A 201 0.95 10.97 13.58
N ALA A 202 -0.14 10.22 13.73
CA ALA A 202 -0.05 8.80 14.11
C ALA A 202 0.67 7.97 13.04
N LEU A 203 0.45 8.27 11.75
CA LEU A 203 1.17 7.60 10.65
C LEU A 203 2.67 7.91 10.69
N GLU A 204 3.06 9.15 10.88
CA GLU A 204 4.47 9.56 10.98
C GLU A 204 5.19 8.75 12.05
N ASN A 205 4.61 8.65 13.24
CA ASN A 205 5.15 7.86 14.36
C ASN A 205 5.24 6.35 14.04
N SER A 206 4.28 5.82 13.28
CA SER A 206 4.29 4.41 12.89
C SER A 206 5.29 4.14 11.76
N ALA A 207 5.42 5.06 10.81
CA ALA A 207 6.36 4.94 9.70
C ALA A 207 7.83 5.01 10.15
N GLU A 208 8.15 5.76 11.22
CA GLU A 208 9.49 5.78 11.82
C GLU A 208 9.91 4.41 12.38
N LYS A 209 8.95 3.60 12.84
CA LYS A 209 9.20 2.24 13.32
C LYS A 209 9.44 1.24 12.18
N GLY A 210 9.03 1.59 10.96
CA GLY A 210 9.08 0.72 9.79
C GLY A 210 8.10 -0.46 9.87
N TYR A 211 8.34 -1.45 9.02
CA TYR A 211 7.51 -2.66 8.93
C TYR A 211 7.64 -3.59 10.15
N LYS A 212 8.75 -3.54 10.90
CA LYS A 212 9.06 -4.46 12.03
C LYS A 212 8.64 -3.92 13.38
#